data_7094d9c2ac9a35b23766853cee02b7a4
#
_entry.id   7094d9c2ac9a35b23766853cee02b7a4
#
_cell.length_a   1.000
_cell.length_b   1.000
_cell.length_c   1.000
_cell.angle_alpha   90.00
_cell.angle_beta   90.00
_cell.angle_gamma   90.00
#
_symmetry.space_group_name_H-M   'P 1'
#
loop_
_entity.id
_entity.type
_entity.pdbx_description
1 polymer ?
#
loop_
_entity_poly.entity_id
_entity_poly.type
_entity_poly.pdbx_seq_one_letter_code
_entity_poly.pdbx_strand_id
1 'polypeptide(L)'
;MNDASRAPKGRAPHRRDEHARLAVLHAADDLLVERGYCGVTIEGIAARAGVAKQTIYRWWPSKVDILLDTLIDDAGRQLAVPDTGPVLDATREYLRTLAAFLTEEPTGKVLLALIGEAQHDQEVAATFRGRYQAPQRERERALLTRAVASGELSPDADVDTTLDALTGPILYRALSGTEIPAGFIEILIANNLSPSVVNQRPVG
;
A
#
# COMPACT_ATOMS: atom_id res chain seq x y z
N MET A 1 35.70 -37.48 -37.62
CA MET A 1 36.19 -36.27 -36.93
C MET A 1 35.03 -35.27 -36.96
N ASN A 2 34.27 -35.26 -35.89
CA ASN A 2 33.17 -34.32 -35.76
C ASN A 2 33.21 -33.79 -34.35
N ASP A 3 33.80 -32.61 -34.20
CA ASP A 3 33.91 -31.87 -32.94
C ASP A 3 32.64 -31.03 -32.80
N ALA A 4 31.69 -31.49 -31.99
CA ALA A 4 30.50 -30.77 -31.68
C ALA A 4 30.79 -29.81 -30.50
N SER A 5 31.15 -28.59 -30.86
CA SER A 5 31.25 -27.44 -29.98
C SER A 5 29.98 -27.28 -29.14
N ARG A 6 30.05 -27.62 -27.86
CA ARG A 6 29.02 -27.44 -26.87
C ARG A 6 29.04 -25.99 -26.38
N ALA A 7 28.17 -25.17 -26.96
CA ALA A 7 27.95 -23.79 -26.50
C ALA A 7 27.53 -23.76 -25.01
N PRO A 8 28.08 -22.88 -24.17
CA PRO A 8 27.68 -22.74 -22.77
C PRO A 8 26.29 -22.13 -22.72
N LYS A 9 25.35 -22.82 -22.07
CA LYS A 9 24.04 -22.28 -21.73
C LYS A 9 24.22 -21.13 -20.73
N GLY A 10 24.34 -19.92 -21.25
CA GLY A 10 24.27 -18.69 -20.50
C GLY A 10 22.85 -18.53 -19.90
N ARG A 11 22.68 -18.94 -18.65
CA ARG A 11 21.49 -18.60 -17.88
C ARG A 11 21.51 -17.08 -17.72
N ALA A 12 20.49 -16.41 -18.28
CA ALA A 12 20.41 -14.95 -18.36
C ALA A 12 20.64 -14.30 -16.98
N PRO A 13 21.58 -13.34 -16.82
CA PRO A 13 21.89 -12.66 -15.55
C PRO A 13 20.65 -12.04 -14.91
N HIS A 14 19.75 -11.50 -15.71
CA HIS A 14 18.51 -10.83 -15.29
C HIS A 14 17.55 -11.73 -14.47
N ARG A 15 17.44 -13.01 -14.77
CA ARG A 15 16.58 -13.94 -14.03
C ARG A 15 17.10 -14.29 -12.62
N ARG A 16 18.41 -14.29 -12.45
CA ARG A 16 19.06 -14.53 -11.15
C ARG A 16 18.92 -13.34 -10.23
N ASP A 17 19.07 -12.15 -10.78
CA ASP A 17 18.92 -10.90 -10.05
C ASP A 17 17.48 -10.70 -9.56
N GLU A 18 16.48 -10.98 -10.41
CA GLU A 18 15.07 -10.85 -10.01
C GLU A 18 14.66 -11.89 -8.95
N HIS A 19 15.12 -13.13 -9.08
CA HIS A 19 14.85 -14.15 -8.06
C HIS A 19 15.48 -13.78 -6.70
N ALA A 20 16.71 -13.24 -6.71
CA ALA A 20 17.38 -12.77 -5.51
C ALA A 20 16.66 -11.54 -4.91
N ARG A 21 16.15 -10.62 -5.76
CA ARG A 21 15.36 -9.47 -5.34
C ARG A 21 14.10 -9.91 -4.59
N LEU A 22 13.31 -10.80 -5.18
CA LEU A 22 12.09 -11.32 -4.55
C LEU A 22 12.38 -12.07 -3.24
N ALA A 23 13.46 -12.85 -3.19
CA ALA A 23 13.85 -13.54 -1.95
C ALA A 23 14.18 -12.56 -0.82
N VAL A 24 14.79 -11.41 -1.14
CA VAL A 24 15.07 -10.33 -0.14
C VAL A 24 13.77 -9.70 0.35
N LEU A 25 12.83 -9.38 -0.56
CA LEU A 25 11.55 -8.78 -0.18
C LEU A 25 10.72 -9.71 0.71
N HIS A 26 10.59 -10.99 0.36
CA HIS A 26 9.90 -11.98 1.18
C HIS A 26 10.57 -12.17 2.54
N ALA A 27 11.92 -12.23 2.57
CA ALA A 27 12.64 -12.36 3.84
C ALA A 27 12.44 -11.15 4.76
N ALA A 28 12.31 -9.95 4.20
CA ALA A 28 12.06 -8.73 4.97
C ALA A 28 10.64 -8.72 5.55
N ASP A 29 9.64 -9.12 4.76
CA ASP A 29 8.25 -9.24 5.18
C ASP A 29 8.11 -10.28 6.32
N ASP A 30 8.62 -11.48 6.12
CA ASP A 30 8.63 -12.54 7.15
C ASP A 30 9.26 -12.08 8.47
N LEU A 31 10.42 -11.41 8.38
CA LEU A 31 11.12 -10.92 9.57
C LEU A 31 10.34 -9.81 10.28
N LEU A 32 9.65 -8.95 9.53
CA LEU A 32 8.81 -7.91 10.11
C LEU A 32 7.64 -8.53 10.89
N VAL A 33 6.97 -9.52 10.30
CA VAL A 33 5.86 -10.23 10.97
C VAL A 33 6.31 -10.96 12.21
N GLU A 34 7.49 -11.64 12.16
CA GLU A 34 8.02 -12.43 13.27
C GLU A 34 8.59 -11.58 14.41
N ARG A 35 9.24 -10.45 14.10
CA ARG A 35 10.12 -9.74 15.04
C ARG A 35 9.81 -8.25 15.20
N GLY A 36 8.85 -7.74 14.45
CA GLY A 36 8.55 -6.31 14.37
C GLY A 36 9.67 -5.50 13.68
N TYR A 37 9.43 -4.21 13.48
CA TYR A 37 10.36 -3.32 12.76
C TYR A 37 11.77 -3.28 13.34
N CYS A 38 11.90 -3.21 14.67
CA CYS A 38 13.21 -3.18 15.34
C CYS A 38 14.00 -4.47 15.13
N GLY A 39 13.33 -5.61 14.96
CA GLY A 39 13.96 -6.91 14.71
C GLY A 39 14.36 -7.17 13.27
N VAL A 40 13.94 -6.32 12.33
CA VAL A 40 14.38 -6.38 10.93
C VAL A 40 15.75 -5.75 10.79
N THR A 41 16.72 -6.54 10.34
CA THR A 41 18.11 -6.10 10.07
C THR A 41 18.57 -6.59 8.71
N ILE A 42 19.48 -5.85 8.07
CA ILE A 42 20.07 -6.26 6.77
C ILE A 42 20.74 -7.64 6.89
N GLU A 43 21.39 -7.92 8.03
CA GLU A 43 22.01 -9.21 8.33
C GLU A 43 20.98 -10.34 8.38
N GLY A 44 19.85 -10.11 9.07
CA GLY A 44 18.76 -11.07 9.17
C GLY A 44 18.11 -11.35 7.80
N ILE A 45 17.87 -10.30 7.03
CA ILE A 45 17.34 -10.40 5.66
C ILE A 45 18.30 -11.19 4.76
N ALA A 46 19.61 -10.84 4.77
CA ALA A 46 20.62 -11.52 3.97
C ALA A 46 20.72 -13.02 4.29
N ALA A 47 20.74 -13.35 5.59
CA ALA A 47 20.79 -14.74 6.05
C ALA A 47 19.55 -15.54 5.62
N ARG A 48 18.35 -14.97 5.75
CA ARG A 48 17.08 -15.62 5.39
C ARG A 48 16.92 -15.76 3.88
N ALA A 49 17.27 -14.73 3.11
CA ALA A 49 17.19 -14.72 1.64
C ALA A 49 18.29 -15.56 0.97
N GLY A 50 19.32 -15.97 1.72
CA GLY A 50 20.47 -16.70 1.17
C GLY A 50 21.32 -15.86 0.22
N VAL A 51 21.42 -14.54 0.45
CA VAL A 51 22.20 -13.61 -0.38
C VAL A 51 23.27 -12.90 0.43
N ALA A 52 24.34 -12.44 -0.23
CA ALA A 52 25.37 -11.64 0.44
C ALA A 52 24.84 -10.23 0.75
N LYS A 53 25.22 -9.65 1.91
CA LYS A 53 24.86 -8.26 2.27
C LYS A 53 25.22 -7.25 1.19
N GLN A 54 26.37 -7.42 0.54
CA GLN A 54 26.79 -6.56 -0.56
C GLN A 54 25.81 -6.57 -1.75
N THR A 55 25.15 -7.70 -1.98
CA THR A 55 24.09 -7.79 -3.00
C THR A 55 22.87 -6.97 -2.62
N ILE A 56 22.50 -6.97 -1.34
CA ILE A 56 21.39 -6.14 -0.83
C ILE A 56 21.74 -4.66 -0.97
N TYR A 57 22.90 -4.22 -0.45
CA TYR A 57 23.31 -2.80 -0.50
C TYR A 57 23.46 -2.24 -1.92
N ARG A 58 23.64 -3.10 -2.92
CA ARG A 58 23.64 -2.67 -4.32
C ARG A 58 22.25 -2.16 -4.78
N TRP A 59 21.17 -2.69 -4.20
CA TRP A 59 19.80 -2.37 -4.58
C TRP A 59 19.10 -1.46 -3.58
N TRP A 60 19.36 -1.64 -2.29
CA TRP A 60 18.70 -0.92 -1.21
C TRP A 60 19.71 -0.35 -0.23
N PRO A 61 19.79 0.98 -0.09
CA PRO A 61 20.66 1.64 0.86
C PRO A 61 20.36 1.28 2.33
N SER A 62 19.07 1.04 2.63
CA SER A 62 18.60 0.79 4.00
C SER A 62 17.51 -0.30 4.04
N LYS A 63 17.19 -0.77 5.26
CA LYS A 63 16.06 -1.67 5.49
C LYS A 63 14.71 -1.03 5.15
N VAL A 64 14.61 0.29 5.29
CA VAL A 64 13.40 1.05 4.95
C VAL A 64 13.11 0.95 3.46
N ASP A 65 14.14 1.03 2.62
CA ASP A 65 13.99 0.90 1.16
C ASP A 65 13.48 -0.49 0.77
N ILE A 66 13.95 -1.55 1.45
CA ILE A 66 13.48 -2.92 1.23
C ILE A 66 12.00 -3.02 1.62
N LEU A 67 11.63 -2.54 2.82
CA LEU A 67 10.26 -2.58 3.31
C LEU A 67 9.32 -1.75 2.43
N LEU A 68 9.78 -0.61 1.92
CA LEU A 68 9.00 0.19 0.97
C LEU A 68 8.80 -0.52 -0.36
N ASP A 69 9.82 -1.20 -0.89
CA ASP A 69 9.67 -1.98 -2.13
C ASP A 69 8.69 -3.14 -1.92
N THR A 70 8.76 -3.84 -0.77
CA THR A 70 7.77 -4.87 -0.40
C THR A 70 6.36 -4.30 -0.37
N LEU A 71 6.17 -3.18 0.32
CA LEU A 71 4.88 -2.50 0.42
C LEU A 71 4.35 -2.06 -0.96
N ILE A 72 5.19 -1.43 -1.79
CA ILE A 72 4.78 -0.92 -3.11
C ILE A 72 4.38 -2.06 -4.05
N ASP A 73 5.15 -3.15 -4.04
CA ASP A 73 4.89 -4.32 -4.89
C ASP A 73 3.54 -4.98 -4.52
N ASP A 74 3.30 -5.20 -3.23
CA ASP A 74 2.08 -5.85 -2.74
C ASP A 74 0.87 -4.90 -2.74
N ALA A 75 1.02 -3.68 -2.26
CA ALA A 75 -0.06 -2.70 -2.27
C ALA A 75 -0.52 -2.37 -3.69
N GLY A 76 0.40 -2.35 -4.66
CA GLY A 76 0.07 -2.16 -6.07
C GLY A 76 -0.87 -3.24 -6.62
N ARG A 77 -0.77 -4.46 -6.08
CA ARG A 77 -1.63 -5.60 -6.46
C ARG A 77 -2.90 -5.67 -5.62
N GLN A 78 -2.79 -5.46 -4.31
CA GLN A 78 -3.89 -5.72 -3.35
C GLN A 78 -4.76 -4.48 -3.10
N LEU A 79 -4.19 -3.27 -3.15
CA LEU A 79 -4.89 -2.00 -2.95
C LEU A 79 -5.13 -1.25 -4.29
N ALA A 80 -5.43 -2.00 -5.35
CA ALA A 80 -5.84 -1.39 -6.60
C ALA A 80 -7.13 -0.58 -6.39
N VAL A 81 -7.09 0.69 -6.77
CA VAL A 81 -8.27 1.56 -6.74
C VAL A 81 -9.09 1.28 -8.01
N PRO A 82 -10.37 0.88 -7.89
CA PRO A 82 -11.21 0.63 -9.07
C PRO A 82 -11.38 1.90 -9.91
N ASP A 83 -11.15 1.78 -11.21
CA ASP A 83 -11.20 2.90 -12.19
C ASP A 83 -12.47 2.91 -13.03
N THR A 84 -13.34 1.91 -12.87
CA THR A 84 -14.59 1.72 -13.62
C THR A 84 -15.78 1.50 -12.70
N GLY A 85 -16.99 1.58 -13.24
CA GLY A 85 -18.24 1.36 -12.52
C GLY A 85 -18.71 2.53 -11.66
N PRO A 86 -19.87 2.39 -10.97
CA PRO A 86 -20.40 3.38 -10.04
C PRO A 86 -19.41 3.68 -8.93
N VAL A 87 -19.16 4.96 -8.66
CA VAL A 87 -18.07 5.34 -7.73
C VAL A 87 -18.39 4.92 -6.30
N LEU A 88 -19.66 4.94 -5.89
CA LEU A 88 -20.05 4.48 -4.56
C LEU A 88 -19.70 3.01 -4.32
N ASP A 89 -19.91 2.15 -5.33
CA ASP A 89 -19.57 0.71 -5.23
C ASP A 89 -18.06 0.51 -5.26
N ALA A 90 -17.35 1.23 -6.14
CA ALA A 90 -15.90 1.23 -6.21
C ALA A 90 -15.25 1.70 -4.89
N THR A 91 -15.80 2.75 -4.27
CA THR A 91 -15.33 3.24 -2.96
C THR A 91 -15.57 2.20 -1.86
N ARG A 92 -16.73 1.57 -1.85
CA ARG A 92 -17.06 0.50 -0.88
C ARG A 92 -16.09 -0.67 -1.00
N GLU A 93 -15.85 -1.13 -2.22
CA GLU A 93 -14.90 -2.21 -2.49
C GLU A 93 -13.48 -1.84 -2.04
N TYR A 94 -13.02 -0.64 -2.40
CA TYR A 94 -11.71 -0.15 -1.99
C TYR A 94 -11.55 -0.08 -0.46
N LEU A 95 -12.52 0.49 0.26
CA LEU A 95 -12.45 0.61 1.72
C LEU A 95 -12.48 -0.74 2.43
N ARG A 96 -13.24 -1.73 1.91
CA ARG A 96 -13.22 -3.11 2.42
C ARG A 96 -11.87 -3.76 2.19
N THR A 97 -11.30 -3.60 1.01
CA THR A 97 -9.98 -4.10 0.66
C THR A 97 -8.90 -3.45 1.53
N LEU A 98 -8.97 -2.13 1.76
CA LEU A 98 -8.05 -1.42 2.66
C LEU A 98 -8.16 -1.94 4.10
N ALA A 99 -9.37 -2.17 4.60
CA ALA A 99 -9.58 -2.72 5.93
C ALA A 99 -8.96 -4.11 6.07
N ALA A 100 -9.24 -5.04 5.14
CA ALA A 100 -8.67 -6.38 5.13
C ALA A 100 -7.14 -6.33 4.99
N PHE A 101 -6.61 -5.52 4.09
CA PHE A 101 -5.17 -5.33 3.92
C PHE A 101 -4.47 -4.92 5.21
N LEU A 102 -5.02 -3.94 5.93
CA LEU A 102 -4.40 -3.44 7.16
C LEU A 102 -4.52 -4.41 8.34
N THR A 103 -5.54 -5.28 8.39
CA THR A 103 -5.81 -6.14 9.55
C THR A 103 -5.41 -7.60 9.34
N GLU A 104 -5.41 -8.09 8.11
CA GLU A 104 -5.24 -9.52 7.81
C GLU A 104 -3.93 -9.80 7.07
N GLU A 105 -3.46 -8.86 6.22
CA GLU A 105 -2.30 -9.09 5.36
C GLU A 105 -0.97 -8.78 6.07
N PRO A 106 0.07 -9.60 5.88
CA PRO A 106 1.42 -9.32 6.40
C PRO A 106 1.94 -7.95 5.98
N THR A 107 1.76 -7.58 4.71
CA THR A 107 2.21 -6.29 4.16
C THR A 107 1.46 -5.10 4.74
N GLY A 108 0.23 -5.29 5.24
CA GLY A 108 -0.46 -4.27 6.03
C GLY A 108 0.31 -3.91 7.30
N LYS A 109 0.95 -4.89 7.95
CA LYS A 109 1.84 -4.65 9.11
C LYS A 109 3.09 -3.88 8.72
N VAL A 110 3.62 -4.09 7.49
CA VAL A 110 4.72 -3.27 6.94
C VAL A 110 4.30 -1.81 6.85
N LEU A 111 3.11 -1.55 6.30
CA LEU A 111 2.57 -0.19 6.19
C LEU A 111 2.45 0.48 7.56
N LEU A 112 1.83 -0.20 8.53
CA LEU A 112 1.66 0.34 9.89
C LEU A 112 3.00 0.58 10.59
N ALA A 113 3.98 -0.30 10.41
CA ALA A 113 5.32 -0.12 10.95
C ALA A 113 6.04 1.09 10.35
N LEU A 114 5.95 1.29 9.03
CA LEU A 114 6.54 2.44 8.34
C LEU A 114 5.87 3.77 8.75
N ILE A 115 4.56 3.78 8.96
CA ILE A 115 3.85 4.94 9.51
C ILE A 115 4.36 5.27 10.92
N GLY A 116 4.55 4.27 11.76
CA GLY A 116 5.10 4.45 13.12
C GLY A 116 6.52 5.01 13.09
N GLU A 117 7.41 4.43 12.28
CA GLU A 117 8.80 4.87 12.17
C GLU A 117 8.93 6.28 11.59
N ALA A 118 8.07 6.64 10.65
CA ALA A 118 8.02 7.98 10.06
C ALA A 118 7.69 9.09 11.08
N GLN A 119 7.18 8.76 12.26
CA GLN A 119 6.98 9.74 13.34
C GLN A 119 8.27 10.08 14.09
N HIS A 120 9.28 9.24 13.99
CA HIS A 120 10.52 9.36 14.74
C HIS A 120 11.73 9.70 13.86
N ASP A 121 11.64 9.46 12.54
CA ASP A 121 12.72 9.66 11.57
C ASP A 121 12.22 10.46 10.36
N GLN A 122 12.79 11.66 10.16
CA GLN A 122 12.40 12.56 9.07
C GLN A 122 12.80 12.03 7.68
N GLU A 123 13.89 11.28 7.58
CA GLU A 123 14.33 10.68 6.31
C GLU A 123 13.39 9.56 5.91
N VAL A 124 13.02 8.70 6.87
CA VAL A 124 11.98 7.68 6.68
C VAL A 124 10.66 8.32 6.28
N ALA A 125 10.24 9.40 6.97
CA ALA A 125 9.01 10.12 6.66
C ALA A 125 9.01 10.70 5.24
N ALA A 126 10.12 11.31 4.81
CA ALA A 126 10.24 11.88 3.47
C ALA A 126 10.20 10.78 2.39
N THR A 127 10.94 9.71 2.60
CA THR A 127 11.00 8.56 1.69
C THR A 127 9.65 7.85 1.58
N PHE A 128 8.99 7.59 2.71
CA PHE A 128 7.66 6.99 2.75
C PHE A 128 6.60 7.85 2.05
N ARG A 129 6.58 9.17 2.34
CA ARG A 129 5.66 10.09 1.65
C ARG A 129 5.87 10.10 0.15
N GLY A 130 7.11 10.24 -0.30
CA GLY A 130 7.41 10.38 -1.73
C GLY A 130 7.19 9.09 -2.53
N ARG A 131 7.59 7.94 -1.98
CA ARG A 131 7.56 6.67 -2.72
C ARG A 131 6.23 5.92 -2.63
N TYR A 132 5.50 6.07 -1.52
CA TYR A 132 4.25 5.33 -1.29
C TYR A 132 3.05 6.24 -1.07
N GLN A 133 3.07 7.10 -0.04
CA GLN A 133 1.87 7.82 0.41
C GLN A 133 1.31 8.77 -0.65
N ALA A 134 2.15 9.61 -1.27
CA ALA A 134 1.67 10.57 -2.26
C ALA A 134 1.15 9.89 -3.55
N PRO A 135 1.83 8.88 -4.15
CA PRO A 135 1.28 8.13 -5.27
C PRO A 135 -0.02 7.38 -4.94
N GLN A 136 -0.14 6.82 -3.74
CA GLN A 136 -1.37 6.14 -3.32
C GLN A 136 -2.51 7.15 -3.16
N ARG A 137 -2.25 8.27 -2.49
CA ARG A 137 -3.22 9.36 -2.30
C ARG A 137 -3.77 9.88 -3.63
N GLU A 138 -2.92 10.00 -4.65
CA GLU A 138 -3.34 10.48 -5.97
C GLU A 138 -4.31 9.49 -6.64
N ARG A 139 -4.08 8.19 -6.52
CA ARG A 139 -5.03 7.18 -7.02
C ARG A 139 -6.38 7.23 -6.31
N GLU A 140 -6.37 7.39 -5.00
CA GLU A 140 -7.58 7.53 -4.18
C GLU A 140 -8.35 8.81 -4.51
N ARG A 141 -7.64 9.93 -4.71
CA ARG A 141 -8.25 11.20 -5.16
C ARG A 141 -8.94 11.06 -6.49
N ALA A 142 -8.32 10.38 -7.44
CA ALA A 142 -8.89 10.15 -8.76
C ALA A 142 -10.26 9.45 -8.68
N LEU A 143 -10.44 8.51 -7.73
CA LEU A 143 -11.72 7.86 -7.48
C LEU A 143 -12.81 8.85 -7.07
N LEU A 144 -12.56 9.68 -6.04
CA LEU A 144 -13.55 10.66 -5.57
C LEU A 144 -13.73 11.84 -6.52
N THR A 145 -12.70 12.24 -7.26
CA THR A 145 -12.84 13.24 -8.33
C THR A 145 -13.80 12.74 -9.41
N ARG A 146 -13.79 11.46 -9.72
CA ARG A 146 -14.75 10.83 -10.61
C ARG A 146 -16.17 10.89 -10.06
N ALA A 147 -16.37 10.76 -8.74
CA ALA A 147 -17.66 10.91 -8.08
C ALA A 147 -18.23 12.33 -8.23
N VAL A 148 -17.39 13.34 -8.14
CA VAL A 148 -17.78 14.73 -8.41
C VAL A 148 -18.18 14.90 -9.87
N ALA A 149 -17.38 14.38 -10.80
CA ALA A 149 -17.63 14.51 -12.23
C ALA A 149 -18.91 13.76 -12.69
N SER A 150 -19.28 12.64 -12.04
CA SER A 150 -20.50 11.88 -12.33
C SER A 150 -21.73 12.43 -11.60
N GLY A 151 -21.58 13.38 -10.68
CA GLY A 151 -22.67 13.90 -9.87
C GLY A 151 -23.07 13.00 -8.68
N GLU A 152 -22.31 11.94 -8.41
CA GLU A 152 -22.49 11.08 -7.24
C GLU A 152 -22.03 11.76 -5.94
N LEU A 153 -21.15 12.75 -6.05
CA LEU A 153 -20.70 13.62 -4.97
C LEU A 153 -20.95 15.09 -5.35
N SER A 154 -21.19 15.94 -4.35
CA SER A 154 -21.41 17.36 -4.56
C SER A 154 -20.22 18.01 -5.31
N PRO A 155 -20.47 18.94 -6.26
CA PRO A 155 -19.40 19.71 -6.90
C PRO A 155 -18.59 20.57 -5.91
N ASP A 156 -19.17 20.89 -4.75
CA ASP A 156 -18.51 21.65 -3.68
C ASP A 156 -17.81 20.75 -2.65
N ALA A 157 -17.80 19.43 -2.86
CA ALA A 157 -17.16 18.49 -1.92
C ALA A 157 -15.64 18.67 -1.91
N ASP A 158 -15.08 18.82 -0.73
CA ASP A 158 -13.63 18.75 -0.53
C ASP A 158 -13.20 17.27 -0.60
N VAL A 159 -12.63 16.89 -1.75
CA VAL A 159 -12.19 15.53 -2.04
C VAL A 159 -11.14 15.05 -1.03
N ASP A 160 -10.21 15.90 -0.62
CA ASP A 160 -9.16 15.51 0.33
C ASP A 160 -9.73 15.26 1.72
N THR A 161 -10.57 16.16 2.22
CA THR A 161 -11.24 15.99 3.52
C THR A 161 -12.16 14.77 3.51
N THR A 162 -12.89 14.53 2.42
CA THR A 162 -13.76 13.35 2.27
C THR A 162 -12.93 12.06 2.30
N LEU A 163 -11.81 12.03 1.60
CA LEU A 163 -10.91 10.89 1.59
C LEU A 163 -10.33 10.60 2.97
N ASP A 164 -9.90 11.65 3.70
CA ASP A 164 -9.42 11.51 5.08
C ASP A 164 -10.50 10.98 6.02
N ALA A 165 -11.72 11.44 5.87
CA ALA A 165 -12.86 10.96 6.67
C ALA A 165 -13.22 9.50 6.38
N LEU A 166 -12.99 9.01 5.16
CA LEU A 166 -13.24 7.62 4.77
C LEU A 166 -12.11 6.68 5.21
N THR A 167 -10.86 7.04 5.00
CA THR A 167 -9.70 6.16 5.22
C THR A 167 -9.14 6.27 6.64
N GLY A 168 -9.17 7.45 7.25
CA GLY A 168 -8.62 7.73 8.57
C GLY A 168 -9.17 6.83 9.68
N PRO A 169 -10.48 6.63 9.82
CA PRO A 169 -11.04 5.74 10.85
C PRO A 169 -10.62 4.27 10.69
N ILE A 170 -10.43 3.79 9.46
CA ILE A 170 -9.93 2.43 9.18
C ILE A 170 -8.48 2.32 9.65
N LEU A 171 -7.64 3.28 9.24
CA LEU A 171 -6.23 3.33 9.65
C LEU A 171 -6.09 3.47 11.17
N TYR A 172 -6.89 4.33 11.81
CA TYR A 172 -6.89 4.48 13.27
C TYR A 172 -7.18 3.15 13.99
N ARG A 173 -8.21 2.41 13.54
CA ARG A 173 -8.55 1.11 14.13
C ARG A 173 -7.43 0.09 13.93
N ALA A 174 -6.84 0.02 12.75
CA ALA A 174 -5.70 -0.86 12.48
C ALA A 174 -4.48 -0.52 13.36
N LEU A 175 -4.13 0.77 13.50
CA LEU A 175 -3.03 1.23 14.36
C LEU A 175 -3.27 0.95 15.84
N SER A 176 -4.51 1.08 16.30
CA SER A 176 -4.88 0.84 17.71
C SER A 176 -5.17 -0.63 18.02
N GLY A 177 -5.12 -1.53 17.03
CA GLY A 177 -5.47 -2.95 17.21
C GLY A 177 -6.96 -3.16 17.54
N THR A 178 -7.82 -2.19 17.20
CA THR A 178 -9.26 -2.26 17.46
C THR A 178 -9.95 -2.92 16.27
N GLU A 179 -10.86 -3.85 16.55
CA GLU A 179 -11.65 -4.54 15.55
C GLU A 179 -12.43 -3.56 14.65
N ILE A 180 -12.49 -3.85 13.36
CA ILE A 180 -13.35 -3.17 12.38
C ILE A 180 -14.68 -3.94 12.33
N PRO A 181 -15.76 -3.41 12.95
CA PRO A 181 -17.00 -4.19 13.08
C PRO A 181 -17.72 -4.32 11.74
N ALA A 182 -18.56 -5.34 11.64
CA ALA A 182 -19.46 -5.50 10.49
C ALA A 182 -20.30 -4.24 10.28
N GLY A 183 -20.42 -3.78 9.03
CA GLY A 183 -21.17 -2.56 8.69
C GLY A 183 -20.41 -1.25 8.91
N PHE A 184 -19.18 -1.28 9.45
CA PHE A 184 -18.40 -0.06 9.67
C PHE A 184 -18.17 0.74 8.38
N ILE A 185 -17.81 0.06 7.30
CA ILE A 185 -17.59 0.68 5.98
C ILE A 185 -18.87 1.35 5.47
N GLU A 186 -20.03 0.70 5.65
CA GLU A 186 -21.33 1.26 5.22
C GLU A 186 -21.66 2.54 5.99
N ILE A 187 -21.35 2.59 7.29
CA ILE A 187 -21.53 3.79 8.10
C ILE A 187 -20.60 4.92 7.63
N LEU A 188 -19.33 4.61 7.34
CA LEU A 188 -18.39 5.60 6.81
C LEU A 188 -18.89 6.19 5.48
N ILE A 189 -19.35 5.34 4.58
CA ILE A 189 -19.88 5.76 3.28
C ILE A 189 -21.15 6.61 3.47
N ALA A 190 -22.11 6.15 4.27
CA ALA A 190 -23.36 6.87 4.50
C ALA A 190 -23.13 8.27 5.09
N ASN A 191 -22.14 8.42 5.97
CA ASN A 191 -21.85 9.69 6.62
C ASN A 191 -21.07 10.67 5.73
N ASN A 192 -20.30 10.18 4.74
CA ASN A 192 -19.36 11.02 3.99
C ASN A 192 -19.69 11.13 2.48
N LEU A 193 -20.45 10.19 1.93
CA LEU A 193 -20.81 10.15 0.50
C LEU A 193 -22.32 10.25 0.28
N SER A 194 -23.06 10.83 1.22
CA SER A 194 -24.51 11.06 0.99
C SER A 194 -24.69 11.99 -0.22
N PRO A 195 -25.56 11.64 -1.18
CA PRO A 195 -25.93 12.55 -2.25
C PRO A 195 -26.38 13.87 -1.64
N SER A 196 -25.89 14.99 -2.14
CA SER A 196 -26.40 16.31 -1.72
C SER A 196 -27.90 16.31 -1.89
N VAL A 197 -28.64 16.42 -0.79
CA VAL A 197 -30.05 16.81 -0.87
C VAL A 197 -29.99 18.21 -1.50
N VAL A 198 -30.27 18.27 -2.80
CA VAL A 198 -30.49 19.53 -3.49
C VAL A 198 -31.54 20.26 -2.68
N ASN A 199 -31.10 21.29 -1.98
CA ASN A 199 -31.95 22.17 -1.19
C ASN A 199 -32.94 22.82 -2.18
N GLN A 200 -34.06 22.16 -2.43
CA GLN A 200 -35.19 22.76 -3.12
C GLN A 200 -35.70 23.86 -2.19
N ARG A 201 -35.08 25.03 -2.30
CA ARG A 201 -35.74 26.24 -1.80
C ARG A 201 -37.03 26.38 -2.61
N PRO A 202 -38.20 26.35 -1.99
CA PRO A 202 -39.42 26.70 -2.69
C PRO A 202 -39.26 28.15 -3.17
N VAL A 203 -39.35 28.35 -4.47
CA VAL A 203 -39.50 29.66 -5.07
C VAL A 203 -40.86 30.12 -4.62
N GLY A 204 -40.93 31.04 -3.65
CA GLY A 204 -42.06 31.81 -3.23
C GLY A 204 -42.25 33.06 -4.11
#